data_298945d53db9b533824ae3c3d0e3d401
#
_entry.id   298945d53db9b533824ae3c3d0e3d401
#
_cell.length_a   1.000
_cell.length_b   1.000
_cell.length_c   1.000
_cell.angle_alpha   90.00
_cell.angle_beta   90.00
_cell.angle_gamma   90.00
#
_symmetry.space_group_name_H-M   'P 1'
#
loop_
_entity.id
_entity.type
_entity.pdbx_description
1 polymer ?
#
loop_
_entity_poly.entity_id
_entity_poly.type
_entity_poly.pdbx_seq_one_letter_code
_entity_poly.pdbx_strand_id
1 'polypeptide(L)'
;NADAEGVTGVIIDSLLPTLLQERIRLRVVIGPLNASKRQLHKRYSNCEQVELLENVTNMAVLMRECDIAVSACGTTLYELAACGVPTVGFSMVPEQDANGETDKLKELGVIEYAARAYDGIATCAAAVRNKVESLVHDAVRREALSKSFHELIDGLGCERICDEISRLEAMR
;
A
#
# COMPACT_ATOMS: atom_id res chain seq x y z
N ASN A 1 4.59 -11.49 -3.20
CA ASN A 1 3.59 -12.17 -2.41
C ASN A 1 2.57 -12.86 -3.32
N ALA A 2 2.36 -14.17 -3.13
CA ALA A 2 1.53 -14.97 -4.01
C ALA A 2 0.01 -14.81 -3.75
N ASP A 3 -0.39 -14.04 -2.73
CA ASP A 3 -1.80 -13.89 -2.30
C ASP A 3 -2.55 -15.24 -2.23
N ALA A 4 -1.89 -16.24 -1.64
CA ALA A 4 -2.37 -17.62 -1.61
C ALA A 4 -3.73 -17.79 -0.93
N GLU A 5 -4.05 -16.90 0.00
CA GLU A 5 -5.31 -16.90 0.77
C GLU A 5 -6.39 -16.01 0.14
N GLY A 6 -6.13 -15.36 -1.00
CA GLY A 6 -7.08 -14.51 -1.69
C GLY A 6 -7.45 -13.21 -0.96
N VAL A 7 -6.57 -12.70 -0.12
CA VAL A 7 -6.78 -11.48 0.69
C VAL A 7 -7.15 -10.29 -0.20
N THR A 8 -6.52 -10.16 -1.38
CA THR A 8 -6.84 -9.11 -2.35
C THR A 8 -8.32 -9.08 -2.70
N GLY A 9 -8.91 -10.23 -3.03
CA GLY A 9 -10.33 -10.31 -3.37
C GLY A 9 -11.26 -9.90 -2.22
N VAL A 10 -10.94 -10.32 -1.00
CA VAL A 10 -11.74 -9.98 0.18
C VAL A 10 -11.68 -8.47 0.48
N ILE A 11 -10.50 -7.85 0.33
CA ILE A 11 -10.33 -6.40 0.48
C ILE A 11 -11.13 -5.65 -0.59
N ILE A 12 -11.05 -6.05 -1.88
CA ILE A 12 -11.82 -5.44 -2.95
C ILE A 12 -13.32 -5.50 -2.63
N ASP A 13 -13.84 -6.68 -2.25
CA ASP A 13 -15.26 -6.83 -1.91
C ASP A 13 -15.69 -5.93 -0.75
N SER A 14 -14.83 -5.81 0.24
CA SER A 14 -15.10 -4.93 1.39
C SER A 14 -15.16 -3.45 1.00
N LEU A 15 -14.36 -3.03 0.02
CA LEU A 15 -14.30 -1.66 -0.48
C LEU A 15 -15.40 -1.32 -1.48
N LEU A 16 -15.97 -2.31 -2.19
CA LEU A 16 -16.94 -2.07 -3.27
C LEU A 16 -18.10 -1.11 -2.90
N PRO A 17 -18.74 -1.21 -1.74
CA PRO A 17 -19.82 -0.27 -1.36
C PRO A 17 -19.34 1.17 -1.36
N THR A 18 -18.17 1.43 -0.79
CA THR A 18 -17.54 2.76 -0.73
C THR A 18 -17.14 3.25 -2.12
N LEU A 19 -16.55 2.39 -2.95
CA LEU A 19 -16.16 2.74 -4.32
C LEU A 19 -17.38 3.18 -5.16
N LEU A 20 -18.50 2.48 -5.02
CA LEU A 20 -19.74 2.81 -5.72
C LEU A 20 -20.37 4.11 -5.21
N GLN A 21 -20.46 4.26 -3.89
CA GLN A 21 -21.07 5.43 -3.27
C GLN A 21 -20.30 6.71 -3.58
N GLU A 22 -18.99 6.68 -3.45
CA GLU A 22 -18.10 7.84 -3.61
C GLU A 22 -17.58 8.01 -5.05
N ARG A 23 -17.97 7.12 -5.97
CA ARG A 23 -17.51 7.08 -7.38
C ARG A 23 -15.99 7.03 -7.51
N ILE A 24 -15.36 6.25 -6.65
CA ILE A 24 -13.89 6.06 -6.63
C ILE A 24 -13.50 4.94 -7.57
N ARG A 25 -12.38 5.12 -8.26
CA ARG A 25 -11.73 4.06 -9.05
C ARG A 25 -10.67 3.37 -8.21
N LEU A 26 -10.71 2.06 -8.14
CA LEU A 26 -9.71 1.20 -7.51
C LEU A 26 -8.82 0.56 -8.59
N ARG A 27 -7.52 0.87 -8.56
CA ARG A 27 -6.51 0.20 -9.38
C ARG A 27 -5.85 -0.90 -8.57
N VAL A 28 -5.93 -2.13 -9.04
CA VAL A 28 -5.39 -3.31 -8.35
C VAL A 28 -4.24 -3.88 -9.14
N VAL A 29 -3.04 -3.79 -8.59
CA VAL A 29 -1.85 -4.39 -9.21
C VAL A 29 -1.78 -5.87 -8.86
N ILE A 30 -1.80 -6.70 -9.90
CA ILE A 30 -1.71 -8.15 -9.77
C ILE A 30 -0.30 -8.60 -10.15
N GLY A 31 0.43 -9.09 -9.15
CA GLY A 31 1.76 -9.65 -9.38
C GLY A 31 1.73 -10.97 -10.18
N PRO A 32 2.83 -11.32 -10.85
CA PRO A 32 2.88 -12.50 -11.71
C PRO A 32 2.65 -13.83 -10.97
N LEU A 33 2.95 -13.87 -9.67
CA LEU A 33 2.80 -15.05 -8.81
C LEU A 33 1.45 -15.09 -8.06
N ASN A 34 0.53 -14.15 -8.32
CA ASN A 34 -0.76 -14.12 -7.63
C ASN A 34 -1.61 -15.34 -8.02
N ALA A 35 -1.85 -16.23 -7.05
CA ALA A 35 -2.60 -17.48 -7.26
C ALA A 35 -4.09 -17.22 -7.60
N SER A 36 -4.65 -16.10 -7.13
CA SER A 36 -6.05 -15.73 -7.29
C SER A 36 -6.35 -14.96 -8.59
N LYS A 37 -5.33 -14.68 -9.42
CA LYS A 37 -5.42 -13.86 -10.63
C LYS A 37 -6.65 -14.17 -11.52
N ARG A 38 -6.84 -15.42 -11.88
CA ARG A 38 -7.99 -15.84 -12.73
C ARG A 38 -9.34 -15.56 -12.07
N GLN A 39 -9.43 -15.75 -10.77
CA GLN A 39 -10.65 -15.50 -10.01
C GLN A 39 -10.95 -14.00 -9.94
N LEU A 40 -9.92 -13.16 -9.70
CA LEU A 40 -10.05 -11.70 -9.70
C LEU A 40 -10.58 -11.19 -11.04
N HIS A 41 -9.98 -11.61 -12.16
CA HIS A 41 -10.47 -11.25 -13.49
C HIS A 41 -11.93 -11.69 -13.71
N LYS A 42 -12.26 -12.93 -13.40
CA LYS A 42 -13.63 -13.44 -13.56
C LYS A 42 -14.64 -12.62 -12.74
N ARG A 43 -14.23 -12.17 -11.54
CA ARG A 43 -15.13 -11.50 -10.58
C ARG A 43 -15.32 -10.02 -10.89
N TYR A 44 -14.27 -9.32 -11.33
CA TYR A 44 -14.29 -7.87 -11.44
C TYR A 44 -14.19 -7.34 -12.88
N SER A 45 -14.15 -8.20 -13.93
CA SER A 45 -14.06 -7.77 -15.33
C SER A 45 -15.18 -6.84 -15.79
N ASN A 46 -16.35 -6.90 -15.15
CA ASN A 46 -17.51 -6.05 -15.46
C ASN A 46 -17.77 -4.98 -14.38
N CYS A 47 -16.82 -4.75 -13.47
CA CYS A 47 -16.94 -3.73 -12.43
C CYS A 47 -16.18 -2.47 -12.86
N GLU A 48 -16.91 -1.44 -13.25
CA GLU A 48 -16.31 -0.17 -13.74
C GLU A 48 -15.41 0.52 -12.72
N GLN A 49 -15.65 0.28 -11.43
CA GLN A 49 -14.86 0.86 -10.34
C GLN A 49 -13.55 0.13 -10.10
N VAL A 50 -13.36 -1.09 -10.64
CA VAL A 50 -12.18 -1.91 -10.38
C VAL A 50 -11.39 -2.14 -11.66
N GLU A 51 -10.19 -1.60 -11.72
CA GLU A 51 -9.23 -1.78 -12.79
C GLU A 51 -8.12 -2.75 -12.33
N LEU A 52 -8.02 -3.91 -13.00
CA LEU A 52 -7.00 -4.92 -12.70
C LEU A 52 -5.79 -4.70 -13.61
N LEU A 53 -4.63 -4.40 -13.01
CA LEU A 53 -3.40 -4.06 -13.71
C LEU A 53 -2.36 -5.17 -13.57
N GLU A 54 -1.81 -5.60 -14.70
CA GLU A 54 -0.74 -6.58 -14.76
C GLU A 54 0.46 -6.01 -15.51
N ASN A 55 1.64 -6.53 -15.21
CA ASN A 55 2.89 -6.14 -15.89
C ASN A 55 3.12 -4.61 -15.91
N VAL A 56 2.81 -3.95 -14.81
CA VAL A 56 3.04 -2.51 -14.66
C VAL A 56 4.55 -2.23 -14.78
N THR A 57 4.95 -1.49 -15.81
CA THR A 57 6.36 -1.20 -16.10
C THR A 57 6.89 0.02 -15.34
N ASN A 58 6.00 0.94 -14.94
CA ASN A 58 6.37 2.12 -14.17
C ASN A 58 5.46 2.28 -12.95
N MET A 59 5.82 1.59 -11.88
CA MET A 59 5.06 1.60 -10.63
C MET A 59 5.02 2.98 -9.98
N ALA A 60 6.11 3.74 -10.04
CA ALA A 60 6.19 5.07 -9.44
C ALA A 60 5.22 6.08 -10.08
N VAL A 61 4.98 5.98 -11.39
CA VAL A 61 3.95 6.81 -12.06
C VAL A 61 2.57 6.42 -11.57
N LEU A 62 2.27 5.11 -11.56
CA LEU A 62 0.97 4.62 -11.07
C LEU A 62 0.71 5.05 -9.61
N MET A 63 1.71 4.94 -8.74
CA MET A 63 1.59 5.34 -7.34
C MET A 63 1.30 6.84 -7.21
N ARG A 64 2.05 7.70 -7.89
CA ARG A 64 1.85 9.17 -7.84
C ARG A 64 0.50 9.66 -8.39
N GLU A 65 -0.17 8.85 -9.19
CA GLU A 65 -1.52 9.14 -9.69
C GLU A 65 -2.64 8.73 -8.72
N CYS A 66 -2.30 8.15 -7.57
CA CYS A 66 -3.26 7.68 -6.58
C CYS A 66 -3.36 8.64 -5.39
N ASP A 67 -4.59 8.90 -4.92
CA ASP A 67 -4.85 9.71 -3.73
C ASP A 67 -4.66 8.92 -2.43
N ILE A 68 -4.88 7.60 -2.47
CA ILE A 68 -4.78 6.67 -1.34
C ILE A 68 -4.26 5.34 -1.87
N ALA A 69 -3.34 4.71 -1.15
CA ALA A 69 -2.92 3.35 -1.40
C ALA A 69 -3.35 2.40 -0.28
N VAL A 70 -3.61 1.15 -0.64
CA VAL A 70 -3.78 0.03 0.30
C VAL A 70 -2.66 -0.98 0.02
N SER A 71 -1.83 -1.27 1.00
CA SER A 71 -0.68 -2.15 0.82
C SER A 71 -0.43 -3.04 2.02
N ALA A 72 0.05 -4.25 1.77
CA ALA A 72 0.66 -5.04 2.83
C ALA A 72 1.94 -4.34 3.35
N CYS A 73 2.22 -4.51 4.64
CA CYS A 73 3.40 -3.95 5.30
C CYS A 73 4.67 -4.69 4.89
N GLY A 74 5.23 -4.32 3.75
CA GLY A 74 6.45 -4.85 3.16
C GLY A 74 7.21 -3.74 2.44
N THR A 75 8.18 -4.10 1.59
CA THR A 75 9.06 -3.15 0.89
C THR A 75 8.31 -2.12 0.02
N THR A 76 7.11 -2.45 -0.46
CA THR A 76 6.26 -1.51 -1.21
C THR A 76 5.88 -0.26 -0.40
N LEU A 77 5.88 -0.33 0.94
CA LEU A 77 5.64 0.86 1.77
C LEU A 77 6.70 1.94 1.54
N TYR A 78 7.97 1.56 1.33
CA TYR A 78 9.05 2.52 1.04
C TYR A 78 8.88 3.18 -0.32
N GLU A 79 8.40 2.44 -1.31
CA GLU A 79 8.10 2.97 -2.64
C GLU A 79 6.94 3.97 -2.58
N LEU A 80 5.87 3.64 -1.84
CA LEU A 80 4.72 4.51 -1.61
C LEU A 80 5.11 5.78 -0.86
N ALA A 81 5.97 5.66 0.17
CA ALA A 81 6.51 6.79 0.91
C ALA A 81 7.31 7.73 0.02
N ALA A 82 8.26 7.19 -0.77
CA ALA A 82 9.06 7.97 -1.72
C ALA A 82 8.20 8.66 -2.79
N CYS A 83 7.04 8.09 -3.11
CA CYS A 83 6.05 8.72 -4.01
C CYS A 83 5.10 9.67 -3.29
N GLY A 84 5.15 9.80 -1.96
CA GLY A 84 4.28 10.65 -1.16
C GLY A 84 2.81 10.21 -1.16
N VAL A 85 2.53 8.90 -1.22
CA VAL A 85 1.14 8.39 -1.29
C VAL A 85 0.61 8.08 0.11
N PRO A 86 -0.50 8.69 0.55
CA PRO A 86 -1.18 8.32 1.79
C PRO A 86 -1.55 6.85 1.78
N THR A 87 -1.08 6.10 2.79
CA THR A 87 -1.16 4.64 2.74
C THR A 87 -1.92 4.05 3.92
N VAL A 88 -2.86 3.16 3.61
CA VAL A 88 -3.47 2.22 4.56
C VAL A 88 -2.68 0.93 4.53
N GLY A 89 -1.98 0.63 5.62
CA GLY A 89 -1.15 -0.57 5.76
C GLY A 89 -1.88 -1.69 6.49
N PHE A 90 -1.58 -2.93 6.15
CA PHE A 90 -2.01 -4.12 6.90
C PHE A 90 -0.94 -5.20 6.85
N SER A 91 -0.86 -6.08 7.85
CA SER A 91 0.11 -7.18 7.88
C SER A 91 -0.51 -8.44 7.32
N MET A 92 0.13 -9.05 6.31
CA MET A 92 -0.32 -10.32 5.71
C MET A 92 0.21 -11.54 6.44
N VAL A 93 1.42 -11.43 6.99
CA VAL A 93 2.13 -12.55 7.64
C VAL A 93 2.84 -12.04 8.89
N PRO A 94 3.06 -12.89 9.90
CA PRO A 94 3.70 -12.50 11.16
C PRO A 94 5.10 -11.88 10.99
N GLU A 95 5.84 -12.29 9.96
CA GLU A 95 7.19 -11.80 9.68
C GLU A 95 7.23 -10.30 9.37
N GLN A 96 6.13 -9.72 8.89
CA GLN A 96 6.02 -8.28 8.64
C GLN A 96 5.96 -7.46 9.94
N ASP A 97 5.54 -8.08 11.04
CA ASP A 97 5.49 -7.45 12.35
C ASP A 97 6.70 -7.81 13.24
N ALA A 98 7.41 -8.91 12.91
CA ALA A 98 8.44 -9.49 13.78
C ALA A 98 9.67 -8.59 14.00
N ASN A 99 10.00 -7.72 13.05
CA ASN A 99 11.13 -6.80 13.14
C ASN A 99 10.79 -5.43 13.78
N GLY A 100 9.53 -5.22 14.17
CA GLY A 100 9.06 -3.97 14.76
C GLY A 100 8.94 -2.78 13.79
N GLU A 101 9.20 -2.98 12.51
CA GLU A 101 9.18 -1.93 11.50
C GLU A 101 7.78 -1.37 11.27
N THR A 102 6.79 -2.27 11.15
CA THR A 102 5.38 -1.90 11.06
C THR A 102 4.93 -1.10 12.29
N ASP A 103 5.31 -1.54 13.49
CA ASP A 103 4.97 -0.84 14.73
C ASP A 103 5.62 0.54 14.78
N LYS A 104 6.85 0.68 14.29
CA LYS A 104 7.51 1.98 14.21
C LYS A 104 6.80 2.96 13.27
N LEU A 105 6.38 2.51 12.09
CA LEU A 105 5.62 3.35 11.15
C LEU A 105 4.26 3.78 11.74
N LYS A 106 3.60 2.89 12.49
CA LYS A 106 2.37 3.21 13.24
C LYS A 106 2.62 4.26 14.33
N GLU A 107 3.64 4.09 15.17
CA GLU A 107 4.01 5.03 16.24
C GLU A 107 4.34 6.42 15.68
N LEU A 108 5.03 6.49 14.55
CA LEU A 108 5.33 7.74 13.86
C LEU A 108 4.10 8.37 13.18
N GLY A 109 2.99 7.63 13.06
CA GLY A 109 1.75 8.11 12.46
C GLY A 109 1.87 8.44 10.98
N VAL A 110 2.82 7.82 10.26
CA VAL A 110 3.08 8.06 8.83
C VAL A 110 2.26 7.15 7.91
N ILE A 111 1.62 6.13 8.47
CA ILE A 111 0.63 5.27 7.79
C ILE A 111 -0.63 5.13 8.63
N GLU A 112 -1.75 4.86 7.97
CA GLU A 112 -2.96 4.35 8.65
C GLU A 112 -2.90 2.83 8.71
N TYR A 113 -2.53 2.28 9.87
CA TYR A 113 -2.49 0.83 10.03
C TYR A 113 -3.88 0.27 10.32
N ALA A 114 -4.31 -0.72 9.57
CA ALA A 114 -5.62 -1.33 9.71
C ALA A 114 -5.63 -2.52 10.69
N ALA A 115 -5.02 -3.64 10.30
CA ALA A 115 -5.06 -4.88 11.08
C ALA A 115 -4.07 -5.92 10.53
N ARG A 116 -4.10 -7.11 11.14
CA ARG A 116 -3.38 -8.31 10.72
C ARG A 116 -4.32 -9.24 9.97
N ALA A 117 -4.01 -9.55 8.70
CA ALA A 117 -4.82 -10.47 7.91
C ALA A 117 -4.71 -11.91 8.41
N TYR A 118 -3.57 -12.30 8.97
CA TYR A 118 -3.35 -13.63 9.54
C TYR A 118 -4.13 -13.88 10.86
N ASP A 119 -4.65 -12.83 11.51
CA ASP A 119 -5.58 -12.97 12.64
C ASP A 119 -7.05 -13.10 12.17
N GLY A 120 -7.33 -12.77 10.91
CA GLY A 120 -8.66 -12.90 10.30
C GLY A 120 -8.85 -11.99 9.11
N ILE A 121 -8.91 -12.56 7.91
CA ILE A 121 -8.95 -11.81 6.64
C ILE A 121 -10.18 -10.88 6.56
N ALA A 122 -11.36 -11.36 6.94
CA ALA A 122 -12.59 -10.57 6.88
C ALA A 122 -12.55 -9.37 7.84
N THR A 123 -12.03 -9.57 9.04
CA THR A 123 -11.84 -8.50 10.04
C THR A 123 -10.83 -7.48 9.54
N CYS A 124 -9.73 -7.93 8.96
CA CYS A 124 -8.72 -7.07 8.35
C CYS A 124 -9.32 -6.23 7.21
N ALA A 125 -10.06 -6.85 6.29
CA ALA A 125 -10.69 -6.17 5.17
C ALA A 125 -11.70 -5.10 5.63
N ALA A 126 -12.48 -5.37 6.68
CA ALA A 126 -13.37 -4.38 7.28
C ALA A 126 -12.59 -3.20 7.91
N ALA A 127 -11.48 -3.48 8.60
CA ALA A 127 -10.61 -2.45 9.15
C ALA A 127 -9.96 -1.59 8.06
N VAL A 128 -9.48 -2.21 6.96
CA VAL A 128 -8.96 -1.51 5.78
C VAL A 128 -10.04 -0.59 5.21
N ARG A 129 -11.26 -1.08 4.99
CA ARG A 129 -12.37 -0.25 4.50
C ARG A 129 -12.60 0.97 5.39
N ASN A 130 -12.71 0.79 6.71
CA ASN A 130 -12.96 1.90 7.64
C ASN A 130 -11.86 2.97 7.56
N LYS A 131 -10.58 2.56 7.41
CA LYS A 131 -9.46 3.47 7.24
C LYS A 131 -9.51 4.20 5.90
N VAL A 132 -9.84 3.51 4.82
CA VAL A 132 -10.02 4.12 3.49
C VAL A 132 -11.17 5.13 3.51
N GLU A 133 -12.32 4.78 4.06
CA GLU A 133 -13.47 5.67 4.20
C GLU A 133 -13.11 6.94 4.99
N SER A 134 -12.38 6.81 6.09
CA SER A 134 -11.90 7.95 6.86
C SER A 134 -11.01 8.86 6.01
N LEU A 135 -10.06 8.28 5.26
CA LEU A 135 -9.16 9.06 4.40
C LEU A 135 -9.87 9.68 3.20
N VAL A 136 -10.89 9.05 2.63
CA VAL A 136 -11.68 9.60 1.52
C VAL A 136 -12.28 10.95 1.92
N HIS A 137 -12.79 11.08 3.14
CA HIS A 137 -13.44 12.27 3.64
C HIS A 137 -12.52 13.27 4.36
N ASP A 138 -11.24 12.94 4.55
CA ASP A 138 -10.27 13.78 5.28
C ASP A 138 -9.06 14.14 4.40
N ALA A 139 -9.20 15.18 3.59
CA ALA A 139 -8.13 15.68 2.73
C ALA A 139 -6.93 16.21 3.54
N VAL A 140 -7.18 16.82 4.70
CA VAL A 140 -6.12 17.34 5.57
C VAL A 140 -5.26 16.20 6.11
N ARG A 141 -5.92 15.10 6.51
CA ARG A 141 -5.18 13.90 6.98
C ARG A 141 -4.39 13.26 5.84
N ARG A 142 -4.96 13.18 4.62
CA ARG A 142 -4.20 12.67 3.45
C ARG A 142 -2.95 13.49 3.19
N GLU A 143 -3.06 14.82 3.18
CA GLU A 143 -1.92 15.71 2.98
C GLU A 143 -0.85 15.54 4.07
N ALA A 144 -1.26 15.47 5.33
CA ALA A 144 -0.36 15.24 6.46
C ALA A 144 0.37 13.89 6.34
N LEU A 145 -0.32 12.81 5.99
CA LEU A 145 0.28 11.50 5.77
C LEU A 145 1.26 11.50 4.61
N SER A 146 0.86 12.08 3.46
CA SER A 146 1.71 12.22 2.29
C SER A 146 3.04 12.90 2.63
N LYS A 147 2.95 14.05 3.29
CA LYS A 147 4.11 14.84 3.68
C LYS A 147 5.02 14.10 4.68
N SER A 148 4.45 13.64 5.79
CA SER A 148 5.23 12.98 6.84
C SER A 148 5.87 11.67 6.39
N PHE A 149 5.20 10.91 5.53
CA PHE A 149 5.74 9.66 5.01
C PHE A 149 6.88 9.91 4.01
N HIS A 150 6.74 10.90 3.13
CA HIS A 150 7.79 11.29 2.19
C HIS A 150 8.99 11.94 2.90
N GLU A 151 8.78 12.74 3.94
CA GLU A 151 9.87 13.31 4.74
C GLU A 151 10.67 12.22 5.47
N LEU A 152 10.04 11.12 5.88
CA LEU A 152 10.71 9.99 6.50
C LEU A 152 11.50 9.17 5.47
N ILE A 153 10.95 8.98 4.25
CA ILE A 153 11.51 8.11 3.20
C ILE A 153 11.41 8.85 1.86
N ASP A 154 12.45 9.59 1.52
CA ASP A 154 12.52 10.46 0.34
C ASP A 154 13.01 9.76 -0.96
N GLY A 155 13.38 8.49 -0.88
CA GLY A 155 13.89 7.72 -2.01
C GLY A 155 15.38 7.95 -2.33
N LEU A 156 16.08 8.85 -1.63
CA LEU A 156 17.47 9.21 -1.89
C LEU A 156 18.49 8.39 -1.09
N GLY A 157 18.09 7.28 -0.48
CA GLY A 157 18.96 6.45 0.36
C GLY A 157 20.18 5.91 -0.37
N CYS A 158 20.03 5.46 -1.62
CA CYS A 158 21.17 4.96 -2.42
C CYS A 158 22.18 6.07 -2.74
N GLU A 159 21.72 7.28 -3.05
CA GLU A 159 22.59 8.43 -3.31
C GLU A 159 23.44 8.75 -2.08
N ARG A 160 22.81 8.82 -0.90
CA ARG A 160 23.52 9.06 0.36
C ARG A 160 24.58 8.01 0.67
N ILE A 161 24.32 6.73 0.35
CA ILE A 161 25.29 5.65 0.52
C ILE A 161 26.47 5.85 -0.45
N CYS A 162 26.22 6.15 -1.71
CA CYS A 162 27.25 6.40 -2.71
C CYS A 162 28.14 7.60 -2.32
N ASP A 163 27.54 8.68 -1.86
CA ASP A 163 28.25 9.88 -1.41
C ASP A 163 29.18 9.55 -0.22
N GLU A 164 28.67 8.77 0.74
CA GLU A 164 29.50 8.37 1.91
C GLU A 164 30.66 7.45 1.51
N ILE A 165 30.45 6.50 0.59
CA ILE A 165 31.53 5.66 0.06
C ILE A 165 32.60 6.52 -0.61
N SER A 166 32.19 7.46 -1.48
CA SER A 166 33.11 8.36 -2.18
C SER A 166 33.90 9.24 -1.21
N ARG A 167 33.25 9.71 -0.14
CA ARG A 167 33.93 10.48 0.92
C ARG A 167 35.00 9.66 1.64
N LEU A 168 34.69 8.40 1.97
CA LEU A 168 35.62 7.50 2.66
C LEU A 168 36.82 7.13 1.77
N GLU A 169 36.62 6.99 0.46
CA GLU A 169 37.71 6.74 -0.51
C GLU A 169 38.64 7.95 -0.63
N ALA A 170 38.11 9.17 -0.62
CA ALA A 170 38.91 10.40 -0.69
C ALA A 170 39.74 10.68 0.58
N MET A 171 39.44 10.00 1.68
CA MET A 171 40.20 10.12 2.96
C MET A 171 41.38 9.10 3.07
N ARG A 172 41.56 8.22 2.09
CA ARG A 172 42.67 7.25 2.02
C ARG A 172 43.83 7.78 1.19
#